data_e5c6b2097626e68ef464ddeaff7cd41d
#
_entry.id   e5c6b2097626e68ef464ddeaff7cd41d
#
_cell.length_a   1.000
_cell.length_b   1.000
_cell.length_c   1.000
_cell.angle_alpha   90.00
_cell.angle_beta   90.00
_cell.angle_gamma   90.00
#
_symmetry.space_group_name_H-M   'P 1'
#
loop_
_entity.id
_entity.type
_entity.pdbx_description
1 polymer ?
#
loop_
_entity_poly.entity_id
_entity_poly.type
_entity_poly.pdbx_seq_one_letter_code
_entity_poly.pdbx_strand_id
1 'polypeptide(L)'
;MPLDVQGFDDLMTDISGMADRLDVNGAGAGVARQILEDAARPIHQQMRSNASQDPRRRSGDLYNALKIGPVKRSQRCGKHITIGVHRKDWSHEDYYPAYVEYGHGGPAPAPAHPYIRPAYDTRADESYEIIREGLRDAINPHN
;
A
#
# COMPACT_ATOMS: atom_id res chain seq x y z
N MET A 1 -21.49 -8.31 47.80
CA MET A 1 -21.32 -7.04 47.08
C MET A 1 -21.64 -7.29 45.63
N PRO A 2 -22.67 -6.70 45.07
CA PRO A 2 -22.85 -6.77 43.65
C PRO A 2 -21.70 -5.97 43.02
N LEU A 3 -20.92 -6.60 42.14
CA LEU A 3 -19.99 -5.93 41.26
C LEU A 3 -20.79 -4.89 40.46
N ASP A 4 -20.34 -3.65 40.50
CA ASP A 4 -20.92 -2.61 39.65
C ASP A 4 -20.59 -2.96 38.17
N VAL A 5 -21.60 -3.49 37.47
CA VAL A 5 -21.50 -3.97 36.10
C VAL A 5 -21.57 -2.82 35.11
N GLN A 6 -21.91 -1.60 35.57
CA GLN A 6 -22.12 -0.43 34.71
C GLN A 6 -20.85 -0.03 33.95
N GLY A 7 -19.69 0.00 34.60
CA GLY A 7 -18.43 0.28 33.96
C GLY A 7 -17.97 -0.81 32.97
N PHE A 8 -18.41 -2.05 33.15
CA PHE A 8 -18.14 -3.13 32.21
C PHE A 8 -18.96 -3.01 30.93
N ASP A 9 -20.23 -2.62 31.03
CA ASP A 9 -21.10 -2.41 29.88
C ASP A 9 -20.61 -1.23 29.02
N ASP A 10 -20.17 -0.14 29.68
CA ASP A 10 -19.55 0.99 28.99
C ASP A 10 -18.24 0.57 28.24
N LEU A 11 -17.40 -0.20 28.92
CA LEU A 11 -16.18 -0.74 28.32
C LEU A 11 -16.49 -1.66 27.12
N MET A 12 -17.47 -2.53 27.23
CA MET A 12 -17.89 -3.42 26.14
C MET A 12 -18.46 -2.64 24.96
N THR A 13 -19.18 -1.54 25.22
CA THR A 13 -19.70 -0.64 24.19
C THR A 13 -18.56 0.06 23.46
N ASP A 14 -17.57 0.55 24.19
CA ASP A 14 -16.39 1.20 23.62
C ASP A 14 -15.56 0.22 22.77
N ILE A 15 -15.32 -0.99 23.28
CA ILE A 15 -14.61 -2.04 22.54
C ILE A 15 -15.37 -2.42 21.27
N SER A 16 -16.69 -2.57 21.33
CA SER A 16 -17.52 -2.87 20.16
C SER A 16 -17.45 -1.74 19.14
N GLY A 17 -17.54 -0.49 19.59
CA GLY A 17 -17.39 0.68 18.72
C GLY A 17 -16.01 0.77 18.06
N MET A 18 -14.93 0.39 18.76
CA MET A 18 -13.60 0.28 18.19
C MET A 18 -13.53 -0.84 17.14
N ALA A 19 -14.10 -2.01 17.43
CA ALA A 19 -14.15 -3.13 16.51
C ALA A 19 -14.90 -2.77 15.22
N ASP A 20 -16.02 -2.07 15.33
CA ASP A 20 -16.81 -1.62 14.18
C ASP A 20 -16.03 -0.61 13.31
N ARG A 21 -15.28 0.31 13.93
CA ARG A 21 -14.42 1.27 13.21
C ARG A 21 -13.26 0.58 12.52
N LEU A 22 -12.75 -0.50 13.09
CA LEU A 22 -11.66 -1.32 12.51
C LEU A 22 -12.19 -2.47 11.64
N ASP A 23 -13.50 -2.68 11.62
CA ASP A 23 -14.11 -3.71 10.76
C ASP A 23 -13.87 -3.38 9.29
N VAL A 24 -12.85 -4.00 8.76
CA VAL A 24 -12.44 -3.86 7.37
C VAL A 24 -13.46 -4.41 6.36
N ASN A 25 -14.53 -5.04 6.82
CA ASN A 25 -15.58 -5.62 5.98
C ASN A 25 -16.92 -4.90 6.10
N GLY A 26 -17.12 -4.16 7.20
CA GLY A 26 -18.33 -3.42 7.50
C GLY A 26 -18.13 -1.91 7.44
N ALA A 27 -18.58 -1.21 8.47
CA ALA A 27 -18.55 0.25 8.57
C ALA A 27 -17.12 0.85 8.48
N GLY A 28 -16.12 0.12 9.01
CA GLY A 28 -14.70 0.53 8.96
C GLY A 28 -14.01 0.31 7.61
N ALA A 29 -14.67 -0.31 6.64
CA ALA A 29 -14.06 -0.66 5.35
C ALA A 29 -13.53 0.57 4.57
N GLY A 30 -14.23 1.69 4.67
CA GLY A 30 -13.83 2.97 4.05
C GLY A 30 -12.58 3.55 4.69
N VAL A 31 -12.51 3.52 6.02
CA VAL A 31 -11.36 4.01 6.80
C VAL A 31 -10.11 3.19 6.49
N ALA A 32 -10.23 1.86 6.54
CA ALA A 32 -9.12 0.97 6.21
C ALA A 32 -8.60 1.17 4.77
N ARG A 33 -9.51 1.40 3.82
CA ARG A 33 -9.15 1.73 2.43
C ARG A 33 -8.35 3.01 2.38
N GLN A 34 -8.84 4.08 2.99
CA GLN A 34 -8.18 5.39 2.99
C GLN A 34 -6.78 5.31 3.60
N ILE A 35 -6.63 4.65 4.75
CA ILE A 35 -5.33 4.46 5.40
C ILE A 35 -4.33 3.74 4.46
N LEU A 36 -4.75 2.68 3.79
CA LEU A 36 -3.89 1.95 2.86
C LEU A 36 -3.52 2.78 1.62
N GLU A 37 -4.46 3.53 1.06
CA GLU A 37 -4.22 4.42 -0.07
C GLU A 37 -3.23 5.53 0.31
N ASP A 38 -3.39 6.15 1.47
CA ASP A 38 -2.49 7.20 1.96
C ASP A 38 -1.08 6.65 2.23
N ALA A 39 -0.98 5.47 2.83
CA ALA A 39 0.29 4.80 3.08
C ALA A 39 1.02 4.36 1.79
N ALA A 40 0.29 4.08 0.72
CA ALA A 40 0.85 3.70 -0.56
C ALA A 40 1.48 4.87 -1.32
N ARG A 41 1.04 6.11 -1.08
CA ARG A 41 1.49 7.30 -1.83
C ARG A 41 2.98 7.57 -1.75
N PRO A 42 3.64 7.57 -0.58
CA PRO A 42 5.09 7.83 -0.50
C PRO A 42 5.91 6.82 -1.31
N ILE A 43 5.58 5.54 -1.21
CA ILE A 43 6.27 4.48 -1.96
C ILE A 43 6.03 4.66 -3.46
N HIS A 44 4.80 4.90 -3.88
CA HIS A 44 4.46 5.12 -5.29
C HIS A 44 5.20 6.33 -5.89
N GLN A 45 5.24 7.45 -5.18
CA GLN A 45 5.97 8.64 -5.61
C GLN A 45 7.47 8.36 -5.75
N GLN A 46 8.04 7.61 -4.80
CA GLN A 46 9.46 7.23 -4.87
C GLN A 46 9.74 6.26 -6.02
N MET A 47 8.85 5.29 -6.25
CA MET A 47 8.97 4.39 -7.42
C MET A 47 8.96 5.16 -8.74
N ARG A 48 8.06 6.13 -8.88
CA ARG A 48 8.01 7.01 -10.06
C ARG A 48 9.28 7.85 -10.21
N SER A 49 9.78 8.40 -9.12
CA SER A 49 11.04 9.15 -9.11
C SER A 49 12.20 8.27 -9.58
N ASN A 50 12.33 7.07 -9.01
CA ASN A 50 13.39 6.13 -9.39
C ASN A 50 13.27 5.70 -10.86
N ALA A 51 12.06 5.39 -11.33
CA ALA A 51 11.81 5.03 -12.72
C ALA A 51 12.12 6.18 -13.71
N SER A 52 11.97 7.43 -13.28
CA SER A 52 12.30 8.59 -14.11
C SER A 52 13.80 8.80 -14.29
N GLN A 53 14.62 8.21 -13.41
CA GLN A 53 16.09 8.29 -13.45
C GLN A 53 16.74 7.18 -14.29
N ASP A 54 15.94 6.25 -14.85
CA ASP A 54 16.48 5.23 -15.76
C ASP A 54 17.11 5.91 -16.99
N PRO A 55 18.43 5.74 -17.21
CA PRO A 55 19.13 6.37 -18.33
C PRO A 55 18.64 5.86 -19.70
N ARG A 56 17.91 4.75 -19.73
CA ARG A 56 17.30 4.17 -20.93
C ARG A 56 15.84 4.56 -21.12
N ARG A 57 15.32 5.48 -20.33
CA ARG A 57 13.96 6.00 -20.46
C ARG A 57 13.76 6.58 -21.86
N ARG A 58 13.08 5.85 -22.73
CA ARG A 58 12.77 6.30 -24.11
C ARG A 58 11.42 6.99 -24.21
N SER A 59 10.37 6.39 -23.66
CA SER A 59 8.98 6.83 -23.83
C SER A 59 8.34 7.34 -22.53
N GLY A 60 8.86 6.96 -21.37
CA GLY A 60 8.20 7.21 -20.09
C GLY A 60 7.07 6.26 -19.78
N ASP A 61 6.90 5.20 -20.58
CA ASP A 61 5.79 4.25 -20.41
C ASP A 61 5.81 3.58 -19.04
N LEU A 62 7.00 3.19 -18.56
CA LEU A 62 7.13 2.63 -17.20
C LEU A 62 6.66 3.62 -16.13
N TYR A 63 7.11 4.87 -16.21
CA TYR A 63 6.71 5.92 -15.28
C TYR A 63 5.19 6.13 -15.27
N ASN A 64 4.57 6.13 -16.44
CA ASN A 64 3.12 6.33 -16.60
C ASN A 64 2.30 5.10 -16.21
N ALA A 65 2.88 3.91 -16.34
CA ALA A 65 2.23 2.64 -15.99
C ALA A 65 2.25 2.34 -14.49
N LEU A 66 3.08 3.05 -13.69
CA LEU A 66 3.13 2.88 -12.25
C LEU A 66 1.85 3.43 -11.60
N LYS A 67 1.13 2.57 -10.92
CA LYS A 67 -0.16 2.89 -10.29
C LYS A 67 -0.26 2.32 -8.89
N ILE A 68 -1.08 2.98 -8.08
CA ILE A 68 -1.64 2.40 -6.86
C ILE A 68 -2.88 1.64 -7.27
N GLY A 69 -2.90 0.33 -7.05
CA GLY A 69 -4.04 -0.51 -7.35
C GLY A 69 -5.17 -0.34 -6.33
N PRO A 70 -6.34 -0.92 -6.60
CA PRO A 70 -7.45 -0.91 -5.65
C PRO A 70 -7.12 -1.77 -4.43
N VAL A 71 -7.68 -1.38 -3.29
CA VAL A 71 -7.63 -2.21 -2.08
C VAL A 71 -8.45 -3.47 -2.32
N LYS A 72 -7.82 -4.62 -2.11
CA LYS A 72 -8.42 -5.94 -2.27
C LYS A 72 -8.37 -6.71 -0.96
N ARG A 73 -9.17 -7.76 -0.86
CA ARG A 73 -9.14 -8.70 0.26
C ARG A 73 -8.67 -10.06 -0.22
N SER A 74 -7.80 -10.69 0.55
CA SER A 74 -7.45 -12.10 0.38
C SER A 74 -7.58 -12.84 1.71
N GLN A 75 -7.78 -14.16 1.63
CA GLN A 75 -7.82 -14.99 2.84
C GLN A 75 -6.47 -15.08 3.55
N ARG A 76 -5.38 -14.92 2.80
CA ARG A 76 -4.02 -15.07 3.30
C ARG A 76 -3.49 -13.84 4.04
N CYS A 77 -3.76 -12.65 3.53
CA CYS A 77 -3.17 -11.41 4.05
C CYS A 77 -4.21 -10.32 4.37
N GLY A 78 -5.50 -10.67 4.41
CA GLY A 78 -6.54 -9.70 4.71
C GLY A 78 -6.66 -8.61 3.64
N LYS A 79 -6.88 -7.36 4.05
CA LYS A 79 -6.88 -6.22 3.13
C LYS A 79 -5.45 -5.85 2.75
N HIS A 80 -5.26 -5.67 1.46
CA HIS A 80 -3.97 -5.29 0.89
C HIS A 80 -4.15 -4.34 -0.29
N ILE A 81 -3.10 -3.58 -0.57
CA ILE A 81 -2.98 -2.71 -1.72
C ILE A 81 -1.72 -3.08 -2.50
N THR A 82 -1.77 -2.98 -3.80
CA THR A 82 -0.63 -3.27 -4.68
C THR A 82 -0.15 -1.98 -5.32
N ILE A 83 1.14 -1.75 -5.28
CA ILE A 83 1.79 -0.61 -5.94
C ILE A 83 2.71 -1.16 -7.02
N GLY A 84 2.58 -0.65 -8.23
CA GLY A 84 3.45 -1.08 -9.34
C GLY A 84 2.76 -1.03 -10.69
N VAL A 85 3.28 -1.83 -11.62
CA VAL A 85 2.71 -2.00 -12.95
C VAL A 85 1.87 -3.27 -12.99
N HIS A 86 0.59 -3.14 -13.31
CA HIS A 86 -0.28 -4.30 -13.50
C HIS A 86 -0.08 -4.85 -14.92
N ARG A 87 0.15 -6.16 -15.00
CA ARG A 87 0.40 -6.82 -16.30
C ARG A 87 -0.70 -6.56 -17.34
N LYS A 88 -1.96 -6.48 -16.91
CA LYS A 88 -3.10 -6.19 -17.79
C LYS A 88 -3.08 -4.79 -18.40
N ASP A 89 -2.37 -3.86 -17.76
CA ASP A 89 -2.26 -2.47 -18.21
C ASP A 89 -1.01 -2.27 -19.09
N TRP A 90 -0.23 -3.35 -19.32
CA TRP A 90 0.97 -3.36 -20.14
C TRP A 90 0.67 -4.07 -21.46
N SER A 91 0.66 -3.32 -22.55
CA SER A 91 0.23 -3.78 -23.87
C SER A 91 1.33 -4.44 -24.71
N HIS A 92 2.58 -4.41 -24.23
CA HIS A 92 3.71 -4.98 -24.95
C HIS A 92 3.89 -6.47 -24.64
N GLU A 93 4.35 -7.25 -25.64
CA GLU A 93 4.59 -8.69 -25.49
C GLU A 93 5.66 -8.97 -24.43
N ASP A 94 6.69 -8.11 -24.36
CA ASP A 94 7.74 -8.19 -23.37
C ASP A 94 7.36 -7.43 -22.09
N TYR A 95 7.44 -8.10 -20.95
CA TYR A 95 7.18 -7.47 -19.65
C TYR A 95 8.41 -6.63 -19.21
N TYR A 96 8.65 -5.57 -19.90
CA TYR A 96 9.74 -4.62 -19.68
C TYR A 96 9.90 -4.13 -18.21
N PRO A 97 8.83 -3.87 -17.43
CA PRO A 97 8.97 -3.47 -16.04
C PRO A 97 9.81 -4.41 -15.17
N ALA A 98 9.69 -5.73 -15.37
CA ALA A 98 10.51 -6.70 -14.65
C ALA A 98 11.97 -6.68 -15.11
N TYR A 99 12.21 -6.47 -16.39
CA TYR A 99 13.57 -6.36 -16.94
C TYR A 99 14.31 -5.12 -16.42
N VAL A 100 13.60 -4.04 -16.16
CA VAL A 100 14.19 -2.84 -15.54
C VAL A 100 14.58 -3.12 -14.10
N GLU A 101 13.69 -3.74 -13.33
CA GLU A 101 13.94 -4.04 -11.91
C GLU A 101 15.10 -5.03 -11.72
N TYR A 102 15.09 -6.12 -12.49
CA TYR A 102 16.01 -7.25 -12.27
C TYR A 102 17.15 -7.34 -13.28
N GLY A 103 17.12 -6.55 -14.33
CA GLY A 103 17.98 -6.76 -15.48
C GLY A 103 17.58 -8.00 -16.29
N HIS A 104 18.23 -8.22 -17.42
CA HIS A 104 18.05 -9.42 -18.20
C HIS A 104 19.32 -9.82 -18.93
N GLY A 105 19.47 -11.13 -19.19
CA GLY A 105 20.50 -11.72 -20.03
C GLY A 105 20.04 -11.88 -21.48
N GLY A 106 20.80 -12.59 -22.29
CA GLY A 106 20.47 -12.92 -23.68
C GLY A 106 21.32 -12.14 -24.68
N PRO A 107 20.88 -12.06 -25.96
CA PRO A 107 21.67 -11.44 -27.04
C PRO A 107 21.96 -9.95 -26.85
N ALA A 108 21.12 -9.25 -26.08
CA ALA A 108 21.29 -7.84 -25.73
C ALA A 108 21.10 -7.67 -24.21
N PRO A 109 22.07 -8.11 -23.39
CA PRO A 109 21.91 -8.06 -21.94
C PRO A 109 21.83 -6.63 -21.42
N ALA A 110 21.02 -6.45 -20.35
CA ALA A 110 20.86 -5.17 -19.72
C ALA A 110 21.02 -5.31 -18.19
N PRO A 111 21.81 -4.43 -17.55
CA PRO A 111 21.94 -4.41 -16.10
C PRO A 111 20.63 -4.03 -15.44
N ALA A 112 20.45 -4.44 -14.17
CA ALA A 112 19.33 -4.04 -13.36
C ALA A 112 19.36 -2.54 -13.06
N HIS A 113 18.19 -1.90 -13.12
CA HIS A 113 17.94 -0.55 -12.64
C HIS A 113 16.73 -0.58 -11.72
N PRO A 114 16.89 -1.08 -10.46
CA PRO A 114 15.79 -1.30 -9.56
C PRO A 114 15.11 0.02 -9.21
N TYR A 115 13.79 0.04 -9.28
CA TYR A 115 12.95 1.18 -8.94
C TYR A 115 11.93 0.87 -7.85
N ILE A 116 11.58 -0.42 -7.68
CA ILE A 116 10.61 -0.90 -6.68
C ILE A 116 11.29 -1.04 -5.31
N ARG A 117 12.33 -1.86 -5.25
CA ARG A 117 13.00 -2.19 -3.99
C ARG A 117 13.59 -0.97 -3.30
N PRO A 118 14.35 -0.08 -3.97
CA PRO A 118 14.84 1.13 -3.33
C PRO A 118 13.73 2.08 -2.87
N ALA A 119 12.61 2.14 -3.57
CA ALA A 119 11.47 2.93 -3.17
C ALA A 119 10.85 2.43 -1.86
N TYR A 120 10.69 1.11 -1.75
CA TYR A 120 10.21 0.48 -0.51
C TYR A 120 11.19 0.72 0.63
N ASP A 121 12.47 0.40 0.45
CA ASP A 121 13.49 0.55 1.48
C ASP A 121 13.60 1.99 2.01
N THR A 122 13.38 2.98 1.14
CA THR A 122 13.46 4.41 1.51
C THR A 122 12.19 4.92 2.20
N ARG A 123 11.02 4.40 1.85
CA ARG A 123 9.71 4.96 2.27
C ARG A 123 8.87 4.04 3.15
N ALA A 124 9.34 2.83 3.45
CA ALA A 124 8.58 1.88 4.27
C ALA A 124 8.23 2.45 5.65
N ASP A 125 9.19 3.08 6.32
CA ASP A 125 8.97 3.65 7.66
C ASP A 125 7.90 4.75 7.64
N GLU A 126 7.96 5.65 6.65
CA GLU A 126 6.93 6.68 6.45
C GLU A 126 5.54 6.08 6.23
N SER A 127 5.46 5.04 5.40
CA SER A 127 4.20 4.32 5.15
C SER A 127 3.66 3.64 6.40
N TYR A 128 4.52 3.03 7.21
CA TYR A 128 4.12 2.42 8.48
C TYR A 128 3.64 3.46 9.50
N GLU A 129 4.25 4.63 9.57
CA GLU A 129 3.77 5.72 10.44
C GLU A 129 2.38 6.21 10.00
N ILE A 130 2.13 6.36 8.70
CA ILE A 130 0.81 6.73 8.17
C ILE A 130 -0.24 5.69 8.58
N ILE A 131 0.08 4.39 8.47
CA ILE A 131 -0.84 3.33 8.91
C ILE A 131 -1.08 3.43 10.42
N ARG A 132 -0.03 3.60 11.21
CA ARG A 132 -0.12 3.66 12.67
C ARG A 132 -0.96 4.85 13.13
N GLU A 133 -0.73 6.03 12.57
CA GLU A 133 -1.50 7.23 12.87
C GLU A 133 -2.96 7.08 12.42
N GLY A 134 -3.19 6.60 11.21
CA GLY A 134 -4.55 6.38 10.70
C GLY A 134 -5.35 5.38 11.55
N LEU A 135 -4.72 4.31 12.03
CA LEU A 135 -5.37 3.37 12.95
C LEU A 135 -5.61 4.00 14.33
N ARG A 136 -4.67 4.78 14.84
CA ARG A 136 -4.84 5.49 16.11
C ARG A 136 -6.02 6.45 16.05
N ASP A 137 -6.12 7.22 14.99
CA ASP A 137 -7.22 8.19 14.79
C ASP A 137 -8.56 7.46 14.60
N ALA A 138 -8.57 6.31 13.94
CA ALA A 138 -9.76 5.48 13.81
C ALA A 138 -10.24 4.91 15.14
N ILE A 139 -9.33 4.59 16.06
CA ILE A 139 -9.65 4.08 17.39
C ILE A 139 -10.10 5.22 18.31
N ASN A 140 -9.45 6.36 18.27
CA ASN A 140 -9.66 7.52 19.15
C ASN A 140 -10.12 8.76 18.35
N PRO A 141 -11.37 8.80 17.84
CA PRO A 141 -11.83 9.90 16.99
C PRO A 141 -12.06 11.24 17.70
N HIS A 142 -11.78 11.33 19.00
CA HIS A 142 -12.07 12.51 19.84
C HIS A 142 -10.82 13.23 20.36
N ASN A 143 -9.67 13.04 19.72
CA ASN A 143 -8.46 13.80 20.09
C ASN A 143 -8.23 14.95 19.12
#